data_b22111874ff3661c9e1ccd67b300c0a5
#
_entry.id   b22111874ff3661c9e1ccd67b300c0a5
#
_cell.length_a   1.000
_cell.length_b   1.000
_cell.length_c   1.000
_cell.angle_alpha   90.00
_cell.angle_beta   90.00
_cell.angle_gamma   90.00
#
_symmetry.space_group_name_H-M   'P 1'
#
loop_
_entity.id
_entity.type
_entity.pdbx_description
1 polymer ?
#
loop_
_entity_poly.entity_id
_entity_poly.type
_entity_poly.pdbx_seq_one_letter_code
_entity_poly.pdbx_strand_id
1 'polypeptide(L)'
;MTSACDRPDAELVRRAAAGERDAFAAIYERHRTVVYRFARLMSGSAATAEDVTQEVFVTLMRTLVRYEPHRAELLTYLYGLARNVTRNRLRRERRFVTLDASVEDAAASADDPCAAAAHSQQLAQLRRVILTLPSRYREAVILYDVHGLSYAEAARVLSAPVGTLRSRLNRGRQMIAARMREAEAPGGARTPARIERCMV
;
A
#
# COMPACT_ATOMS: atom_id res chain seq x y z
N MET A 1 13.04 -33.13 -8.10
CA MET A 1 11.76 -32.43 -8.35
C MET A 1 11.90 -31.03 -7.79
N THR A 2 12.12 -30.05 -8.65
CA THR A 2 12.28 -28.62 -8.24
C THR A 2 10.94 -28.13 -7.71
N SER A 3 10.90 -27.65 -6.47
CA SER A 3 9.69 -27.11 -5.86
C SER A 3 9.12 -25.96 -6.73
N ALA A 4 7.81 -25.89 -6.86
CA ALA A 4 7.14 -24.82 -7.61
C ALA A 4 7.57 -23.43 -7.13
N CYS A 5 8.04 -23.33 -5.87
CA CYS A 5 8.50 -22.08 -5.24
C CYS A 5 9.86 -21.58 -5.77
N ASP A 6 10.64 -22.39 -6.48
CA ASP A 6 11.99 -22.04 -6.95
C ASP A 6 12.04 -21.54 -8.41
N ARG A 7 10.90 -21.59 -9.10
CA ARG A 7 10.81 -21.25 -10.52
C ARG A 7 10.67 -19.74 -10.73
N PRO A 8 11.25 -19.20 -11.83
CA PRO A 8 11.07 -17.79 -12.19
C PRO A 8 9.58 -17.43 -12.41
N ASP A 9 9.20 -16.20 -12.07
CA ASP A 9 7.82 -15.72 -12.26
C ASP A 9 7.32 -15.87 -13.69
N ALA A 10 8.19 -15.62 -14.68
CA ALA A 10 7.82 -15.76 -16.09
C ALA A 10 7.41 -17.19 -16.48
N GLU A 11 8.04 -18.21 -15.89
CA GLU A 11 7.66 -19.60 -16.08
C GLU A 11 6.34 -19.94 -15.39
N LEU A 12 6.20 -19.48 -14.13
CA LEU A 12 4.95 -19.67 -13.36
C LEU A 12 3.76 -19.04 -14.08
N VAL A 13 3.92 -17.84 -14.59
CA VAL A 13 2.89 -17.11 -15.36
C VAL A 13 2.48 -17.90 -16.60
N ARG A 14 3.45 -18.38 -17.38
CA ARG A 14 3.16 -19.17 -18.60
C ARG A 14 2.36 -20.44 -18.28
N ARG A 15 2.73 -21.16 -17.21
CA ARG A 15 2.05 -22.39 -16.77
C ARG A 15 0.67 -22.10 -16.19
N ALA A 16 0.55 -21.06 -15.39
CA ALA A 16 -0.74 -20.63 -14.85
C ALA A 16 -1.70 -20.14 -15.96
N ALA A 17 -1.19 -19.47 -17.00
CA ALA A 17 -1.96 -19.09 -18.18
C ALA A 17 -2.42 -20.32 -18.99
N ALA A 18 -1.69 -21.45 -18.94
CA ALA A 18 -2.09 -22.73 -19.51
C ALA A 18 -3.09 -23.51 -18.63
N GLY A 19 -3.50 -22.95 -17.48
CA GLY A 19 -4.50 -23.54 -16.58
C GLY A 19 -3.92 -24.40 -15.44
N GLU A 20 -2.60 -24.38 -15.22
CA GLU A 20 -1.98 -25.11 -14.12
C GLU A 20 -2.24 -24.41 -12.78
N ARG A 21 -3.06 -25.03 -11.93
CA ARG A 21 -3.44 -24.48 -10.62
C ARG A 21 -2.25 -24.32 -9.67
N ASP A 22 -1.32 -25.27 -9.67
CA ASP A 22 -0.14 -25.24 -8.78
C ASP A 22 0.80 -24.07 -9.13
N ALA A 23 0.91 -23.72 -10.40
CA ALA A 23 1.69 -22.58 -10.84
C ALA A 23 1.07 -21.26 -10.36
N PHE A 24 -0.27 -21.13 -10.43
CA PHE A 24 -0.97 -19.98 -9.89
C PHE A 24 -0.88 -19.91 -8.36
N ALA A 25 -1.01 -21.03 -7.66
CA ALA A 25 -0.84 -21.10 -6.21
C ALA A 25 0.57 -20.64 -5.78
N ALA A 26 1.61 -21.02 -6.52
CA ALA A 26 2.98 -20.56 -6.27
C ALA A 26 3.14 -19.04 -6.47
N ILE A 27 2.50 -18.46 -7.50
CA ILE A 27 2.46 -17.00 -7.70
C ILE A 27 1.76 -16.32 -6.52
N TYR A 28 0.62 -16.84 -6.09
CA TYR A 28 -0.13 -16.32 -4.96
C TYR A 28 0.70 -16.32 -3.68
N GLU A 29 1.26 -17.46 -3.29
CA GLU A 29 2.06 -17.60 -2.06
C GLU A 29 3.28 -16.69 -2.07
N ARG A 30 3.95 -16.52 -3.20
CA ARG A 30 5.11 -15.64 -3.35
C ARG A 30 4.78 -14.17 -3.19
N HIS A 31 3.65 -13.72 -3.72
CA HIS A 31 3.36 -12.30 -3.86
C HIS A 31 2.24 -11.77 -2.94
N ARG A 32 1.42 -12.63 -2.30
CA ARG A 32 0.30 -12.20 -1.46
C ARG A 32 0.71 -11.24 -0.35
N THR A 33 1.83 -11.51 0.31
CA THR A 33 2.30 -10.69 1.44
C THR A 33 2.68 -9.27 1.02
N VAL A 34 3.35 -9.12 -0.14
CA VAL A 34 3.75 -7.78 -0.62
C VAL A 34 2.56 -6.99 -1.10
N VAL A 35 1.59 -7.62 -1.76
CA VAL A 35 0.32 -7.01 -2.19
C VAL A 35 -0.49 -6.56 -0.97
N TYR A 36 -0.64 -7.43 0.04
CA TYR A 36 -1.32 -7.11 1.29
C TYR A 36 -0.66 -5.91 2.01
N ARG A 37 0.67 -5.92 2.16
CA ARG A 37 1.41 -4.81 2.80
C ARG A 37 1.19 -3.49 2.09
N PHE A 38 1.22 -3.50 0.76
CA PHE A 38 0.92 -2.31 -0.04
C PHE A 38 -0.50 -1.80 0.24
N ALA A 39 -1.50 -2.67 0.14
CA ALA A 39 -2.90 -2.34 0.38
C ALA A 39 -3.13 -1.84 1.81
N ARG A 40 -2.48 -2.45 2.81
CA ARG A 40 -2.56 -2.08 4.23
C ARG A 40 -2.01 -0.68 4.49
N LEU A 41 -0.87 -0.34 3.88
CA LEU A 41 -0.27 1.00 3.99
C LEU A 41 -1.06 2.05 3.21
N MET A 42 -1.74 1.66 2.15
CA MET A 42 -2.59 2.57 1.38
C MET A 42 -3.93 2.86 2.03
N SER A 43 -4.59 1.84 2.59
CA SER A 43 -5.95 1.95 3.15
C SER A 43 -5.97 2.27 4.64
N GLY A 44 -4.98 1.80 5.41
CA GLY A 44 -5.01 1.84 6.87
C GLY A 44 -5.82 0.70 7.51
N SER A 45 -6.61 -0.04 6.78
CA SER A 45 -7.53 -1.09 7.25
C SER A 45 -7.03 -2.48 6.88
N ALA A 46 -7.02 -3.42 7.85
CA ALA A 46 -6.68 -4.82 7.61
C ALA A 46 -7.72 -5.49 6.71
N ALA A 47 -8.99 -5.30 7.03
CA ALA A 47 -10.10 -5.87 6.25
C ALA A 47 -10.06 -5.38 4.79
N THR A 48 -9.87 -4.07 4.57
CA THR A 48 -9.71 -3.52 3.21
C THR A 48 -8.49 -4.10 2.50
N ALA A 49 -7.38 -4.34 3.22
CA ALA A 49 -6.18 -4.92 2.63
C ALA A 49 -6.37 -6.38 2.21
N GLU A 50 -7.07 -7.17 3.02
CA GLU A 50 -7.43 -8.56 2.69
C GLU A 50 -8.31 -8.63 1.44
N ASP A 51 -9.37 -7.84 1.40
CA ASP A 51 -10.27 -7.77 0.27
C ASP A 51 -9.57 -7.31 -1.02
N VAL A 52 -8.72 -6.27 -0.92
CA VAL A 52 -7.90 -5.81 -2.05
C VAL A 52 -6.98 -6.91 -2.53
N THR A 53 -6.35 -7.64 -1.62
CA THR A 53 -5.44 -8.74 -1.97
C THR A 53 -6.19 -9.81 -2.75
N GLN A 54 -7.36 -10.24 -2.28
CA GLN A 54 -8.19 -11.20 -2.99
C GLN A 54 -8.59 -10.70 -4.39
N GLU A 55 -9.09 -9.47 -4.47
CA GLU A 55 -9.52 -8.85 -5.74
C GLU A 55 -8.37 -8.74 -6.75
N VAL A 56 -7.15 -8.43 -6.29
CA VAL A 56 -5.95 -8.37 -7.13
C VAL A 56 -5.65 -9.73 -7.75
N PHE A 57 -5.65 -10.81 -6.97
CA PHE A 57 -5.35 -12.14 -7.51
C PHE A 57 -6.49 -12.71 -8.36
N VAL A 58 -7.75 -12.40 -8.04
CA VAL A 58 -8.87 -12.73 -8.93
C VAL A 58 -8.75 -11.98 -10.26
N THR A 59 -8.35 -10.71 -10.23
CA THR A 59 -8.10 -9.92 -11.44
C THR A 59 -6.91 -10.47 -12.21
N LEU A 60 -5.81 -10.79 -11.53
CA LEU A 60 -4.65 -11.44 -12.15
C LEU A 60 -5.06 -12.71 -12.90
N MET A 61 -5.81 -13.60 -12.25
CA MET A 61 -6.27 -14.86 -12.87
C MET A 61 -7.03 -14.61 -14.18
N ARG A 62 -7.87 -13.58 -14.22
CA ARG A 62 -8.65 -13.21 -15.42
C ARG A 62 -7.82 -12.55 -16.50
N THR A 63 -6.74 -11.87 -16.14
CA THR A 63 -5.91 -11.07 -17.06
C THR A 63 -4.57 -11.71 -17.38
N LEU A 64 -4.25 -12.87 -16.78
CA LEU A 64 -2.95 -13.53 -16.90
C LEU A 64 -2.56 -13.83 -18.35
N VAL A 65 -3.53 -14.21 -19.18
CA VAL A 65 -3.33 -14.47 -20.62
C VAL A 65 -2.90 -13.19 -21.38
N ARG A 66 -3.23 -12.02 -20.86
CA ARG A 66 -2.87 -10.72 -21.46
C ARG A 66 -1.61 -10.11 -20.83
N TYR A 67 -1.06 -10.75 -19.82
CA TYR A 67 0.16 -10.26 -19.19
C TYR A 67 1.35 -10.52 -20.12
N GLU A 68 2.14 -9.49 -20.33
CA GLU A 68 3.31 -9.50 -21.20
C GLU A 68 4.58 -9.29 -20.35
N PRO A 69 5.38 -10.35 -20.10
CA PRO A 69 6.56 -10.27 -19.23
C PRO A 69 7.62 -9.26 -19.67
N HIS A 70 7.69 -8.98 -20.98
CA HIS A 70 8.65 -8.02 -21.54
C HIS A 70 8.29 -6.55 -21.26
N ARG A 71 7.04 -6.25 -20.89
CA ARG A 71 6.60 -4.89 -20.56
C ARG A 71 6.86 -4.52 -19.11
N ALA A 72 6.71 -5.46 -18.19
CA ALA A 72 6.95 -5.24 -16.77
C ALA A 72 7.14 -6.57 -16.06
N GLU A 73 7.97 -6.58 -15.02
CA GLU A 73 8.03 -7.71 -14.10
C GLU A 73 6.67 -7.93 -13.42
N LEU A 74 6.38 -9.19 -13.06
CA LEU A 74 5.10 -9.57 -12.45
C LEU A 74 4.79 -8.75 -11.20
N LEU A 75 5.80 -8.51 -10.36
CA LEU A 75 5.64 -7.71 -9.14
C LEU A 75 5.22 -6.28 -9.45
N THR A 76 5.84 -5.63 -10.43
CA THR A 76 5.46 -4.27 -10.90
C THR A 76 4.01 -4.25 -11.42
N TYR A 77 3.61 -5.29 -12.16
CA TYR A 77 2.24 -5.44 -12.64
C TYR A 77 1.23 -5.60 -11.50
N LEU A 78 1.56 -6.44 -10.50
CA LEU A 78 0.74 -6.65 -9.30
C LEU A 78 0.56 -5.36 -8.49
N TYR A 79 1.61 -4.54 -8.34
CA TYR A 79 1.47 -3.22 -7.70
C TYR A 79 0.55 -2.29 -8.49
N GLY A 80 0.58 -2.35 -9.81
CA GLY A 80 -0.35 -1.61 -10.67
C GLY A 80 -1.81 -2.01 -10.40
N LEU A 81 -2.08 -3.32 -10.35
CA LEU A 81 -3.40 -3.85 -9.99
C LEU A 81 -3.81 -3.44 -8.58
N ALA A 82 -2.94 -3.66 -7.58
CA ALA A 82 -3.21 -3.34 -6.18
C ALA A 82 -3.53 -1.84 -6.00
N ARG A 83 -2.78 -0.96 -6.66
CA ARG A 83 -3.03 0.47 -6.65
C ARG A 83 -4.41 0.82 -7.23
N ASN A 84 -4.77 0.24 -8.38
CA ASN A 84 -6.04 0.52 -9.03
C ASN A 84 -7.22 0.04 -8.17
N VAL A 85 -7.16 -1.19 -7.67
CA VAL A 85 -8.19 -1.79 -6.81
C VAL A 85 -8.34 -0.96 -5.52
N THR A 86 -7.23 -0.66 -4.82
CA THR A 86 -7.26 0.13 -3.58
C THR A 86 -7.85 1.53 -3.81
N ARG A 87 -7.44 2.23 -4.87
CA ARG A 87 -7.97 3.57 -5.19
C ARG A 87 -9.47 3.55 -5.49
N ASN A 88 -9.93 2.55 -6.24
CA ASN A 88 -11.34 2.41 -6.55
C ASN A 88 -12.16 2.15 -5.29
N ARG A 89 -11.66 1.29 -4.39
CA ARG A 89 -12.32 0.98 -3.12
C ARG A 89 -12.40 2.21 -2.21
N LEU A 90 -11.28 2.89 -1.97
CA LEU A 90 -11.25 4.11 -1.16
C LEU A 90 -12.13 5.24 -1.73
N ARG A 91 -12.29 5.31 -3.07
CA ARG A 91 -13.24 6.26 -3.68
C ARG A 91 -14.70 5.89 -3.41
N ARG A 92 -15.03 4.60 -3.42
CA ARG A 92 -16.39 4.13 -3.07
C ARG A 92 -16.67 4.40 -1.61
N GLU A 93 -15.79 4.01 -0.69
CA GLU A 93 -15.93 4.25 0.75
C GLU A 93 -16.16 5.74 1.05
N ARG A 94 -15.39 6.65 0.46
CA ARG A 94 -15.61 8.10 0.63
C ARG A 94 -16.97 8.58 0.14
N ARG A 95 -17.55 7.98 -0.89
CA ARG A 95 -18.90 8.35 -1.36
C ARG A 95 -19.99 7.91 -0.40
N PHE A 96 -19.77 6.81 0.32
CA PHE A 96 -20.73 6.33 1.34
C PHE A 96 -20.57 7.08 2.66
N VAL A 97 -19.36 7.45 3.07
CA VAL A 97 -19.09 8.22 4.30
C VAL A 97 -19.64 9.66 4.23
N THR A 98 -19.81 10.25 3.07
CA THR A 98 -20.53 11.53 2.94
C THR A 98 -22.02 11.43 3.26
N LEU A 99 -22.57 10.23 3.44
CA LEU A 99 -23.93 9.97 3.85
C LEU A 99 -24.06 9.53 5.31
N ASP A 100 -22.96 9.13 5.96
CA ASP A 100 -22.96 8.67 7.36
C ASP A 100 -21.63 9.05 8.03
N ALA A 101 -21.68 10.01 8.95
CA ALA A 101 -20.52 10.53 9.64
C ALA A 101 -20.22 9.69 10.87
N SER A 102 -19.41 8.64 10.73
CA SER A 102 -18.68 8.05 11.84
C SER A 102 -17.39 7.40 11.34
N VAL A 103 -16.26 8.07 11.58
CA VAL A 103 -14.93 7.53 11.34
C VAL A 103 -14.52 6.75 12.57
N GLU A 104 -14.64 5.43 12.53
CA GLU A 104 -14.01 4.57 13.52
C GLU A 104 -12.49 4.50 13.27
N ASP A 105 -11.76 4.92 14.28
CA ASP A 105 -10.30 4.86 14.35
C ASP A 105 -9.87 3.37 14.37
N ALA A 106 -9.30 2.89 13.27
CA ALA A 106 -8.82 1.52 13.16
C ALA A 106 -7.56 1.35 14.01
N ALA A 107 -7.73 0.82 15.22
CA ALA A 107 -6.67 0.43 16.13
C ALA A 107 -5.69 -0.55 15.45
N ALA A 108 -4.41 -0.21 15.49
CA ALA A 108 -3.34 -1.08 15.04
C ALA A 108 -3.21 -2.26 15.99
N SER A 109 -3.35 -3.49 15.49
CA SER A 109 -2.95 -4.70 16.23
C SER A 109 -1.46 -4.63 16.54
N ALA A 110 -1.14 -4.63 17.82
CA ALA A 110 0.21 -4.75 18.34
C ALA A 110 0.48 -6.23 18.62
N ASP A 111 1.51 -6.80 17.99
CA ASP A 111 2.09 -8.05 18.42
C ASP A 111 3.53 -7.83 18.86
N ASP A 112 3.75 -8.20 20.11
CA ASP A 112 4.95 -8.66 20.81
C ASP A 112 5.83 -7.69 21.61
N PRO A 113 6.26 -8.06 22.85
CA PRO A 113 6.69 -7.15 23.90
C PRO A 113 8.21 -7.08 24.13
N CYS A 114 8.64 -5.95 24.57
CA CYS A 114 9.78 -5.50 25.34
C CYS A 114 10.96 -4.83 24.64
N ALA A 115 11.81 -5.42 23.82
CA ALA A 115 12.84 -4.63 23.07
C ALA A 115 12.35 -4.35 21.64
N ALA A 116 11.45 -5.19 21.17
CA ALA A 116 10.60 -4.96 20.02
C ALA A 116 9.63 -3.78 20.25
N ALA A 117 9.28 -3.43 21.47
CA ALA A 117 8.25 -2.43 21.78
C ALA A 117 8.63 -1.01 21.31
N ALA A 118 9.83 -0.52 21.56
CA ALA A 118 10.25 0.81 21.09
C ALA A 118 10.35 0.86 19.58
N HIS A 119 10.92 -0.17 18.96
CA HIS A 119 11.01 -0.27 17.50
C HIS A 119 9.63 -0.47 16.85
N SER A 120 8.76 -1.28 17.46
CA SER A 120 7.39 -1.47 17.00
C SER A 120 6.56 -0.21 17.17
N GLN A 121 6.78 0.57 18.23
CA GLN A 121 6.13 1.85 18.45
C GLN A 121 6.53 2.89 17.41
N GLN A 122 7.83 2.99 17.07
CA GLN A 122 8.31 3.86 16.01
C GLN A 122 7.77 3.46 14.64
N LEU A 123 7.71 2.16 14.34
CA LEU A 123 7.11 1.65 13.10
C LEU A 123 5.61 1.91 13.04
N ALA A 124 4.90 1.75 14.16
CA ALA A 124 3.48 2.08 14.24
C ALA A 124 3.23 3.57 14.04
N GLN A 125 4.07 4.42 14.63
CA GLN A 125 4.04 5.86 14.45
C GLN A 125 4.31 6.25 12.98
N LEU A 126 5.35 5.68 12.38
CA LEU A 126 5.65 5.92 10.96
C LEU A 126 4.48 5.51 10.05
N ARG A 127 3.84 4.35 10.32
CA ARG A 127 2.65 3.92 9.59
C ARG A 127 1.51 4.92 9.71
N ARG A 128 1.23 5.43 10.92
CA ARG A 128 0.22 6.49 11.14
C ARG A 128 0.55 7.74 10.32
N VAL A 129 1.80 8.19 10.35
CA VAL A 129 2.25 9.36 9.59
C VAL A 129 2.10 9.14 8.08
N ILE A 130 2.46 7.96 7.56
CA ILE A 130 2.27 7.61 6.15
C ILE A 130 0.77 7.71 5.76
N LEU A 131 -0.13 7.24 6.62
CA LEU A 131 -1.57 7.28 6.36
C LEU A 131 -2.14 8.71 6.30
N THR A 132 -1.49 9.68 6.94
CA THR A 132 -1.90 11.09 6.86
C THR A 132 -1.46 11.80 5.58
N LEU A 133 -0.56 11.21 4.79
CA LEU A 133 -0.12 11.81 3.53
C LEU A 133 -1.25 11.85 2.49
N PRO A 134 -1.34 12.88 1.66
CA PRO A 134 -2.16 12.84 0.45
C PRO A 134 -1.79 11.63 -0.42
N SER A 135 -2.78 10.94 -0.99
CA SER A 135 -2.61 9.66 -1.69
C SER A 135 -1.48 9.67 -2.72
N ARG A 136 -1.33 10.75 -3.48
CA ARG A 136 -0.28 10.91 -4.52
C ARG A 136 1.16 10.83 -3.97
N TYR A 137 1.38 11.32 -2.74
CA TYR A 137 2.69 11.27 -2.07
C TYR A 137 2.85 9.92 -1.35
N ARG A 138 1.78 9.43 -0.73
CA ARG A 138 1.74 8.13 -0.06
C ARG A 138 2.11 7.00 -1.02
N GLU A 139 1.48 6.95 -2.21
CA GLU A 139 1.78 5.96 -3.24
C GLU A 139 3.28 5.97 -3.62
N ALA A 140 3.87 7.14 -3.82
CA ALA A 140 5.27 7.26 -4.19
C ALA A 140 6.20 6.75 -3.09
N VAL A 141 5.98 7.16 -1.84
CA VAL A 141 6.78 6.74 -0.68
C VAL A 141 6.66 5.22 -0.46
N ILE A 142 5.45 4.67 -0.51
CA ILE A 142 5.24 3.24 -0.31
C ILE A 142 5.98 2.43 -1.38
N LEU A 143 5.83 2.76 -2.65
CA LEU A 143 6.45 2.01 -3.75
C LEU A 143 7.98 2.09 -3.72
N TYR A 144 8.54 3.27 -3.51
CA TYR A 144 9.98 3.46 -3.57
C TYR A 144 10.68 3.19 -2.23
N ASP A 145 10.25 3.85 -1.13
CA ASP A 145 10.96 3.80 0.15
C ASP A 145 10.64 2.52 0.94
N VAL A 146 9.43 1.99 0.84
CA VAL A 146 9.01 0.81 1.62
C VAL A 146 9.18 -0.48 0.83
N HIS A 147 8.79 -0.48 -0.45
CA HIS A 147 8.85 -1.68 -1.28
C HIS A 147 10.09 -1.79 -2.17
N GLY A 148 10.95 -0.74 -2.20
CA GLY A 148 12.24 -0.79 -2.85
C GLY A 148 12.20 -0.83 -4.39
N LEU A 149 11.10 -0.40 -5.02
CA LEU A 149 11.03 -0.33 -6.47
C LEU A 149 12.02 0.72 -7.00
N SER A 150 12.61 0.46 -8.16
CA SER A 150 13.38 1.46 -8.88
C SER A 150 12.51 2.65 -9.31
N TYR A 151 13.14 3.78 -9.63
CA TYR A 151 12.41 4.95 -10.16
C TYR A 151 11.58 4.61 -11.40
N ALA A 152 12.11 3.77 -12.29
CA ALA A 152 11.44 3.38 -13.52
C ALA A 152 10.19 2.53 -13.25
N GLU A 153 10.29 1.56 -12.34
CA GLU A 153 9.18 0.68 -11.95
C GLU A 153 8.10 1.45 -11.22
N ALA A 154 8.47 2.24 -10.19
CA ALA A 154 7.52 3.04 -9.44
C ALA A 154 6.81 4.09 -10.34
N ALA A 155 7.53 4.72 -11.27
CA ALA A 155 6.95 5.62 -12.26
C ALA A 155 5.95 4.90 -13.19
N ARG A 156 6.27 3.67 -13.59
CA ARG A 156 5.37 2.80 -14.39
C ARG A 156 4.11 2.45 -13.62
N VAL A 157 4.22 2.01 -12.36
CA VAL A 157 3.06 1.72 -11.48
C VAL A 157 2.19 2.96 -11.31
N LEU A 158 2.81 4.14 -11.13
CA LEU A 158 2.10 5.40 -10.94
C LEU A 158 1.54 5.99 -12.25
N SER A 159 1.91 5.43 -13.40
CA SER A 159 1.62 6.00 -14.72
C SER A 159 2.02 7.48 -14.79
N ALA A 160 3.22 7.80 -14.33
CA ALA A 160 3.73 9.17 -14.20
C ALA A 160 5.20 9.25 -14.64
N PRO A 161 5.65 10.40 -15.18
CA PRO A 161 7.06 10.60 -15.48
C PRO A 161 7.96 10.46 -14.24
N VAL A 162 9.20 9.97 -14.42
CA VAL A 162 10.18 9.81 -13.33
C VAL A 162 10.43 11.13 -12.58
N GLY A 163 10.46 12.27 -13.29
CA GLY A 163 10.58 13.60 -12.67
C GLY A 163 9.43 13.91 -11.70
N THR A 164 8.21 13.52 -12.08
CA THR A 164 7.02 13.65 -11.21
C THR A 164 7.12 12.74 -9.98
N LEU A 165 7.61 11.52 -10.14
CA LEU A 165 7.85 10.62 -9.02
C LEU A 165 8.87 11.22 -8.03
N ARG A 166 10.02 11.73 -8.55
CA ARG A 166 11.06 12.38 -7.71
C ARG A 166 10.50 13.54 -6.90
N SER A 167 9.71 14.41 -7.52
CA SER A 167 9.10 15.55 -6.82
C SER A 167 8.07 15.09 -5.77
N ARG A 168 7.28 14.04 -6.05
CA ARG A 168 6.35 13.45 -5.08
C ARG A 168 7.07 12.81 -3.90
N LEU A 169 8.17 12.09 -4.13
CA LEU A 169 9.00 11.50 -3.08
C LEU A 169 9.60 12.57 -2.18
N ASN A 170 10.23 13.59 -2.77
CA ASN A 170 10.81 14.68 -1.98
C ASN A 170 9.75 15.33 -1.08
N ARG A 171 8.58 15.67 -1.63
CA ARG A 171 7.50 16.28 -0.87
C ARG A 171 6.93 15.35 0.20
N GLY A 172 6.75 14.06 -0.12
CA GLY A 172 6.29 13.05 0.84
C GLY A 172 7.24 12.90 2.02
N ARG A 173 8.53 12.78 1.77
CA ARG A 173 9.57 12.68 2.80
C ARG A 173 9.63 13.92 3.70
N GLN A 174 9.52 15.13 3.11
CA GLN A 174 9.45 16.38 3.89
C GLN A 174 8.24 16.39 4.83
N MET A 175 7.08 15.96 4.36
CA MET A 175 5.87 15.87 5.17
C MET A 175 6.00 14.82 6.29
N ILE A 176 6.63 13.67 6.01
CA ILE A 176 6.90 12.65 7.04
C ILE A 176 7.83 13.22 8.10
N ALA A 177 8.96 13.81 7.71
CA ALA A 177 9.93 14.36 8.64
C ALA A 177 9.33 15.47 9.52
N ALA A 178 8.48 16.33 8.98
CA ALA A 178 7.79 17.36 9.74
C ALA A 178 6.87 16.74 10.82
N ARG A 179 6.04 15.77 10.46
CA ARG A 179 5.09 15.12 11.38
C ARG A 179 5.76 14.22 12.42
N MET A 180 6.86 13.57 12.06
CA MET A 180 7.64 12.80 13.05
C MET A 180 8.22 13.72 14.11
N ARG A 181 8.79 14.88 13.74
CA ARG A 181 9.29 15.88 14.69
C ARG A 181 8.19 16.46 15.58
N GLU A 182 7.01 16.72 15.02
CA GLU A 182 5.85 17.19 15.79
C GLU A 182 5.40 16.15 16.83
N ALA A 183 5.49 14.87 16.52
CA ALA A 183 5.10 13.79 17.41
C ALA A 183 6.17 13.49 18.49
N GLU A 184 7.44 13.84 18.27
CA GLU A 184 8.54 13.71 19.22
C GLU A 184 8.66 14.91 20.16
N ALA A 185 8.03 16.04 19.85
CA ALA A 185 8.06 17.23 20.68
C ALA A 185 7.30 17.00 22.00
N PRO A 186 7.92 17.18 23.18
CA PRO A 186 7.26 16.99 24.46
C PRO A 186 6.18 18.06 24.64
N GLY A 187 4.91 17.65 24.54
CA GLY A 187 3.75 18.54 24.76
C GLY A 187 2.67 18.53 23.68
N GLY A 188 2.74 17.65 22.68
CA GLY A 188 1.84 17.64 21.53
C GLY A 188 0.48 16.95 21.71
N ALA A 189 -0.19 17.10 22.85
CA ALA A 189 -1.62 16.86 22.94
C ALA A 189 -2.36 18.12 22.45
N ARG A 190 -2.45 18.33 21.12
CA ARG A 190 -3.32 19.37 20.58
C ARG A 190 -4.76 18.88 20.64
N THR A 191 -5.46 19.30 21.66
CA THR A 191 -6.93 19.39 21.72
C THR A 191 -7.41 20.12 20.45
N PRO A 192 -8.42 19.60 19.73
CA PRO A 192 -8.99 20.34 18.61
C PRO A 192 -9.51 21.68 19.11
N ALA A 193 -9.04 22.77 18.49
CA ALA A 193 -9.49 24.12 18.82
C ALA A 193 -11.01 24.19 18.61
N ARG A 194 -11.70 24.29 19.72
CA ARG A 194 -13.12 24.62 19.83
C ARG A 194 -13.28 26.02 19.20
N ILE A 195 -13.96 26.08 18.07
CA ILE A 195 -14.38 27.35 17.50
C ILE A 195 -15.52 27.86 18.36
N GLU A 196 -15.19 28.70 19.33
CA GLU A 196 -16.18 29.56 19.98
C GLU A 196 -16.60 30.63 18.97
N ARG A 197 -17.75 30.43 18.35
CA ARG A 197 -18.48 31.56 17.76
C ARG A 197 -19.04 32.36 18.91
N CYS A 198 -18.39 33.50 19.18
CA CYS A 198 -18.98 34.57 19.95
C CYS A 198 -20.20 35.10 19.19
N MET A 199 -21.36 35.01 19.82
CA MET A 199 -22.52 35.82 19.50
C MET A 199 -22.24 37.25 19.96
N VAL A 200 -22.37 38.20 19.10
CA VAL A 200 -23.10 39.47 19.33
C VAL A 200 -23.74 39.91 18.01
#